data_3914f998ddd030e7bb17433dcc86377f
#
_entry.id   3914f998ddd030e7bb17433dcc86377f
#
_cell.length_a   1.000
_cell.length_b   1.000
_cell.length_c   1.000
_cell.angle_alpha   90.00
_cell.angle_beta   90.00
_cell.angle_gamma   90.00
#
_symmetry.space_group_name_H-M   'P 1'
#
loop_
_entity.id
_entity.type
_entity.pdbx_description
1 polymer ?
#
loop_
_entity_poly.entity_id
_entity_poly.type
_entity_poly.pdbx_seq_one_letter_code
_entity_poly.pdbx_strand_id
1 'polypeptide(L)'
;MLISVIRACVAGAILAATVSTAMAVSVPAADGQYGVPYQRELSKSCFGSSCSLDFPVIPTKRRLDLSLVNCAAQGVGSLTSIAVFLLEGDDYLITHELIQAQTIVSGQTRRLFSEPVQVSAGAGRRIRITVLLSNGAAGLRCSIFGTLVVLP
;
A
#
# COMPACT_ATOMS: atom_id res chain seq x y z
N MET A 1 -66.21 -8.94 26.31
CA MET A 1 -64.89 -8.72 26.84
C MET A 1 -63.95 -9.76 26.19
N LEU A 2 -63.38 -9.44 25.02
CA LEU A 2 -62.56 -10.36 24.22
C LEU A 2 -61.08 -9.93 24.38
N ILE A 3 -60.27 -10.85 24.84
CA ILE A 3 -58.83 -10.71 24.97
C ILE A 3 -58.19 -11.32 23.70
N SER A 4 -57.65 -10.50 22.83
CA SER A 4 -56.88 -10.93 21.65
C SER A 4 -55.42 -11.13 22.06
N VAL A 5 -54.92 -12.35 21.93
CA VAL A 5 -53.52 -12.72 22.12
C VAL A 5 -52.80 -12.60 20.77
N ILE A 6 -51.92 -11.64 20.65
CA ILE A 6 -51.03 -11.49 19.48
C ILE A 6 -49.78 -12.37 19.71
N ARG A 7 -49.62 -13.42 18.91
CA ARG A 7 -48.39 -14.20 18.82
C ARG A 7 -47.39 -13.48 17.91
N ALA A 8 -46.30 -13.02 18.48
CA ALA A 8 -45.15 -12.52 17.72
C ALA A 8 -44.28 -13.69 17.25
N CYS A 9 -44.19 -13.91 15.94
CA CYS A 9 -43.21 -14.80 15.32
C CYS A 9 -41.88 -14.08 15.22
N VAL A 10 -40.88 -14.52 15.97
CA VAL A 10 -39.50 -14.08 15.83
C VAL A 10 -38.86 -14.95 14.73
N ALA A 11 -38.67 -14.37 13.54
CA ALA A 11 -37.89 -14.98 12.47
C ALA A 11 -36.42 -14.68 12.70
N GLY A 12 -35.67 -15.65 13.19
CA GLY A 12 -34.22 -15.56 13.30
C GLY A 12 -33.56 -15.67 11.92
N ALA A 13 -33.02 -14.57 11.42
CA ALA A 13 -32.17 -14.58 10.22
C ALA A 13 -30.76 -15.06 10.60
N ILE A 14 -30.42 -16.26 10.17
CA ILE A 14 -29.06 -16.80 10.26
C ILE A 14 -28.24 -16.15 9.14
N LEU A 15 -27.39 -15.18 9.49
CA LEU A 15 -26.39 -14.65 8.57
C LEU A 15 -25.27 -15.70 8.44
N ALA A 16 -25.25 -16.40 7.32
CA ALA A 16 -24.13 -17.23 6.92
C ALA A 16 -22.98 -16.31 6.45
N ALA A 17 -21.96 -16.13 7.31
CA ALA A 17 -20.75 -15.45 6.93
C ALA A 17 -19.95 -16.35 5.97
N THR A 18 -20.00 -16.05 4.67
CA THR A 18 -19.11 -16.67 3.68
C THR A 18 -17.70 -16.12 3.86
N VAL A 19 -16.82 -16.94 4.45
CA VAL A 19 -15.38 -16.66 4.48
C VAL A 19 -14.85 -16.88 3.08
N SER A 20 -14.64 -15.79 2.33
CA SER A 20 -13.92 -15.82 1.04
C SER A 20 -12.45 -16.06 1.31
N THR A 21 -12.00 -17.31 1.16
CA THR A 21 -10.58 -17.63 1.08
C THR A 21 -10.03 -17.08 -0.24
N ALA A 22 -9.28 -15.98 -0.17
CA ALA A 22 -8.54 -15.46 -1.32
C ALA A 22 -7.46 -16.48 -1.68
N MET A 23 -7.69 -17.25 -2.75
CA MET A 23 -6.65 -18.08 -3.34
C MET A 23 -5.60 -17.17 -3.96
N ALA A 24 -4.36 -17.27 -3.49
CA ALA A 24 -3.23 -16.61 -4.12
C ALA A 24 -3.00 -17.25 -5.50
N VAL A 25 -3.43 -16.57 -6.56
CA VAL A 25 -3.17 -16.98 -7.93
C VAL A 25 -1.72 -16.63 -8.25
N SER A 26 -0.91 -17.63 -8.62
CA SER A 26 0.43 -17.38 -9.14
C SER A 26 0.31 -16.76 -10.54
N VAL A 27 0.83 -15.54 -10.70
CA VAL A 27 0.85 -14.86 -12.00
C VAL A 27 2.18 -15.21 -12.68
N PRO A 28 2.17 -15.70 -13.94
CA PRO A 28 3.41 -15.91 -14.68
C PRO A 28 4.12 -14.56 -14.89
N ALA A 29 5.40 -14.49 -14.53
CA ALA A 29 6.23 -13.35 -14.84
C ALA A 29 6.50 -13.28 -16.35
N ALA A 30 6.80 -12.08 -16.86
CA ALA A 30 6.98 -11.82 -18.30
C ALA A 30 8.08 -12.67 -18.98
N ASP A 31 8.97 -13.27 -18.21
CA ASP A 31 10.07 -14.15 -18.63
C ASP A 31 9.79 -15.64 -18.43
N GLY A 32 8.53 -16.02 -18.18
CA GLY A 32 8.13 -17.41 -17.93
C GLY A 32 8.49 -17.94 -16.54
N GLN A 33 9.01 -17.11 -15.66
CA GLN A 33 9.29 -17.48 -14.28
C GLN A 33 8.01 -17.31 -13.43
N TYR A 34 7.78 -18.26 -12.52
CA TYR A 34 6.66 -18.16 -11.59
C TYR A 34 6.99 -17.19 -10.45
N GLY A 35 6.12 -16.21 -10.25
CA GLY A 35 6.19 -15.28 -9.14
C GLY A 35 5.05 -15.51 -8.14
N VAL A 36 5.24 -15.05 -6.92
CA VAL A 36 4.18 -15.00 -5.92
C VAL A 36 3.73 -13.55 -5.71
N PRO A 37 2.42 -13.31 -5.50
CA PRO A 37 1.94 -11.97 -5.18
C PRO A 37 2.68 -11.41 -3.96
N TYR A 38 3.10 -10.16 -4.06
CA TYR A 38 3.79 -9.45 -3.00
C TYR A 38 2.99 -8.22 -2.60
N GLN A 39 2.74 -8.11 -1.31
CA GLN A 39 2.13 -6.93 -0.71
C GLN A 39 2.84 -6.61 0.59
N ARG A 40 3.16 -5.34 0.79
CA ARG A 40 3.74 -4.85 2.03
C ARG A 40 3.20 -3.47 2.35
N GLU A 41 2.88 -3.27 3.62
CA GLU A 41 2.44 -1.98 4.14
C GLU A 41 3.39 -1.51 5.24
N LEU A 42 3.72 -0.23 5.21
CA LEU A 42 4.46 0.47 6.26
C LEU A 42 3.73 1.77 6.62
N SER A 43 3.87 2.17 7.88
CA SER A 43 3.37 3.45 8.37
C SER A 43 4.38 4.12 9.29
N LYS A 44 4.40 5.46 9.29
CA LYS A 44 5.31 6.26 10.11
C LYS A 44 4.68 7.62 10.41
N SER A 45 4.89 8.10 11.62
CA SER A 45 4.66 9.51 11.95
C SER A 45 5.89 10.31 11.58
N CYS A 46 5.68 11.40 10.87
CA CYS A 46 6.71 12.25 10.29
C CYS A 46 6.67 13.62 10.92
N PHE A 47 7.84 14.16 11.23
CA PHE A 47 8.01 15.51 11.75
C PHE A 47 9.11 16.19 10.94
N GLY A 48 8.87 17.46 10.53
CA GLY A 48 9.82 18.24 9.73
C GLY A 48 9.49 18.28 8.25
N SER A 49 10.51 18.53 7.41
CA SER A 49 10.33 18.80 5.97
C SER A 49 10.33 17.55 5.08
N SER A 50 10.75 16.41 5.60
CA SER A 50 10.76 15.15 4.84
C SER A 50 10.52 13.94 5.73
N CYS A 51 10.00 12.89 5.12
CA CYS A 51 9.79 11.60 5.77
C CYS A 51 9.95 10.45 4.79
N SER A 52 10.67 9.41 5.21
CA SER A 52 10.89 8.24 4.36
C SER A 52 10.42 6.96 5.03
N LEU A 53 9.83 6.08 4.21
CA LEU A 53 9.50 4.69 4.52
C LEU A 53 10.44 3.79 3.73
N ASP A 54 11.27 3.02 4.41
CA ASP A 54 12.15 2.03 3.80
C ASP A 54 11.51 0.65 3.88
N PHE A 55 11.18 0.09 2.72
CA PHE A 55 10.70 -1.29 2.65
C PHE A 55 11.86 -2.28 2.80
N PRO A 56 11.60 -3.51 3.23
CA PRO A 56 12.63 -4.52 3.40
C PRO A 56 13.47 -4.72 2.13
N VAL A 57 14.74 -4.99 2.32
CA VAL A 57 15.67 -5.35 1.24
C VAL A 57 15.17 -6.62 0.56
N ILE A 58 15.23 -6.63 -0.77
CA ILE A 58 14.85 -7.79 -1.57
C ILE A 58 15.84 -8.94 -1.31
N PRO A 59 15.38 -10.13 -0.90
CA PRO A 59 16.24 -11.26 -0.58
C PRO A 59 17.10 -11.69 -1.76
N THR A 60 18.21 -12.37 -1.46
CA THR A 60 19.08 -13.01 -2.46
C THR A 60 18.27 -14.00 -3.33
N LYS A 61 18.62 -14.10 -4.61
CA LYS A 61 17.92 -14.93 -5.59
C LYS A 61 16.43 -14.57 -5.78
N ARG A 62 16.08 -13.32 -5.52
CA ARG A 62 14.72 -12.81 -5.77
C ARG A 62 14.76 -11.46 -6.49
N ARG A 63 13.68 -11.20 -7.23
CA ARG A 63 13.39 -9.92 -7.86
C ARG A 63 11.95 -9.53 -7.50
N LEU A 64 11.74 -8.30 -7.11
CA LEU A 64 10.41 -7.72 -6.94
C LEU A 64 10.06 -6.89 -8.17
N ASP A 65 9.05 -7.31 -8.89
CA ASP A 65 8.45 -6.52 -9.97
C ASP A 65 7.27 -5.76 -9.36
N LEU A 66 7.51 -4.47 -9.06
CA LEU A 66 6.54 -3.56 -8.45
C LEU A 66 5.55 -3.10 -9.50
N SER A 67 4.26 -3.17 -9.20
CA SER A 67 3.17 -2.83 -10.14
C SER A 67 2.28 -1.70 -9.66
N LEU A 68 2.16 -1.50 -8.34
CA LEU A 68 1.27 -0.47 -7.77
C LEU A 68 1.83 0.04 -6.46
N VAL A 69 1.71 1.34 -6.25
CA VAL A 69 1.99 2.00 -4.97
C VAL A 69 0.75 2.77 -4.53
N ASN A 70 0.31 2.52 -3.31
CA ASN A 70 -0.76 3.26 -2.65
C ASN A 70 -0.22 3.94 -1.41
N CYS A 71 -0.41 5.24 -1.29
CA CYS A 71 -0.02 6.00 -0.11
C CYS A 71 -1.18 6.84 0.40
N ALA A 72 -1.26 6.98 1.72
CA ALA A 72 -2.12 7.92 2.40
C ALA A 72 -1.25 8.80 3.31
N ALA A 73 -1.34 10.11 3.12
CA ALA A 73 -0.75 11.08 4.01
C ALA A 73 -1.85 11.85 4.75
N GLN A 74 -1.75 11.94 6.07
CA GLN A 74 -2.71 12.63 6.93
C GLN A 74 -1.96 13.50 7.92
N GLY A 75 -2.35 14.77 8.06
CA GLY A 75 -1.72 15.64 9.04
C GLY A 75 -1.92 17.12 8.79
N VAL A 76 -1.23 17.90 9.61
CA VAL A 76 -1.21 19.37 9.56
C VAL A 76 0.01 19.77 8.75
N GLY A 77 -0.21 20.30 7.57
CA GLY A 77 0.88 20.77 6.71
C GLY A 77 0.60 20.57 5.23
N SER A 78 1.32 21.32 4.42
CA SER A 78 1.25 21.19 2.97
C SER A 78 2.21 20.10 2.51
N LEU A 79 1.67 19.04 1.93
CA LEU A 79 2.47 18.02 1.27
C LEU A 79 2.90 18.57 -0.09
N THR A 80 4.20 18.57 -0.36
CA THR A 80 4.77 19.14 -1.57
C THR A 80 4.90 18.08 -2.67
N SER A 81 5.49 16.94 -2.35
CA SER A 81 5.61 15.82 -3.27
C SER A 81 5.74 14.50 -2.54
N ILE A 82 5.54 13.42 -3.27
CA ILE A 82 5.82 12.05 -2.83
C ILE A 82 6.50 11.32 -3.97
N ALA A 83 7.57 10.60 -3.68
CA ALA A 83 8.32 9.87 -4.69
C ALA A 83 8.71 8.47 -4.21
N VAL A 84 8.76 7.54 -5.17
CA VAL A 84 9.26 6.17 -4.99
C VAL A 84 10.69 6.12 -5.53
N PHE A 85 11.57 5.58 -4.74
CA PHE A 85 12.98 5.39 -5.08
C PHE A 85 13.33 3.91 -5.04
N LEU A 86 14.12 3.48 -6.00
CA LEU A 86 14.86 2.23 -5.94
C LEU A 86 16.28 2.54 -5.49
N LEU A 87 16.75 1.88 -4.43
CA LEU A 87 18.08 2.06 -3.87
C LEU A 87 18.90 0.77 -3.91
N GLU A 88 20.19 0.94 -4.14
CA GLU A 88 21.24 -0.08 -3.92
C GLU A 88 22.22 0.48 -2.88
N GLY A 89 22.23 -0.11 -1.66
CA GLY A 89 22.85 0.57 -0.53
C GLY A 89 22.16 1.90 -0.23
N ASP A 90 22.89 3.00 -0.35
CA ASP A 90 22.37 4.37 -0.19
C ASP A 90 22.27 5.13 -1.53
N ASP A 91 22.65 4.50 -2.65
CA ASP A 91 22.59 5.10 -3.97
C ASP A 91 21.17 5.02 -4.57
N TYR A 92 20.71 6.12 -5.14
CA TYR A 92 19.42 6.21 -5.83
C TYR A 92 19.60 5.76 -7.29
N LEU A 93 18.94 4.65 -7.66
CA LEU A 93 18.98 4.10 -9.01
C LEU A 93 17.85 4.63 -9.88
N ILE A 94 16.65 4.72 -9.32
CA ILE A 94 15.42 5.14 -10.01
C ILE A 94 14.63 6.05 -9.07
N THR A 95 14.06 7.09 -9.65
CA THR A 95 13.09 7.98 -8.98
C THR A 95 11.82 8.04 -9.80
N HIS A 96 10.68 7.82 -9.15
CA HIS A 96 9.35 7.98 -9.75
C HIS A 96 8.49 8.85 -8.85
N GLU A 97 8.06 10.00 -9.34
CA GLU A 97 7.15 10.89 -8.62
C GLU A 97 5.72 10.38 -8.73
N LEU A 98 5.04 10.27 -7.58
CA LEU A 98 3.63 9.85 -7.54
C LEU A 98 2.72 11.07 -7.74
N ILE A 99 1.74 10.91 -8.60
CA ILE A 99 0.73 11.92 -8.85
C ILE A 99 -0.35 11.83 -7.77
N GLN A 100 -0.77 12.96 -7.24
CA GLN A 100 -1.83 13.01 -6.24
C GLN A 100 -3.17 12.60 -6.88
N ALA A 101 -3.73 11.47 -6.44
CA ALA A 101 -4.98 10.95 -6.97
C ALA A 101 -6.21 11.68 -6.41
N GLN A 102 -6.23 12.01 -5.11
CA GLN A 102 -7.39 12.61 -4.48
C GLN A 102 -7.05 13.34 -3.17
N THR A 103 -7.74 14.46 -2.92
CA THR A 103 -7.76 15.13 -1.62
C THR A 103 -9.13 14.89 -0.98
N ILE A 104 -9.16 14.21 0.18
CA ILE A 104 -10.38 14.03 0.97
C ILE A 104 -10.31 14.98 2.16
N VAL A 105 -11.30 15.86 2.27
CA VAL A 105 -11.44 16.78 3.39
C VAL A 105 -12.52 16.23 4.33
N SER A 106 -12.10 15.72 5.48
CA SER A 106 -13.03 15.37 6.58
C SER A 106 -12.45 15.87 7.89
N GLY A 107 -12.49 17.19 8.14
CA GLY A 107 -11.94 17.83 9.33
C GLY A 107 -10.41 17.74 9.49
N GLN A 108 -9.77 16.80 8.77
CA GLN A 108 -8.31 16.66 8.63
C GLN A 108 -7.99 16.49 7.15
N THR A 109 -6.93 17.14 6.68
CA THR A 109 -6.48 17.00 5.30
C THR A 109 -5.86 15.61 5.12
N ARG A 110 -6.53 14.76 4.36
CA ARG A 110 -6.02 13.46 3.95
C ARG A 110 -5.80 13.45 2.45
N ARG A 111 -4.60 13.09 2.03
CA ARG A 111 -4.23 12.94 0.61
C ARG A 111 -3.96 11.49 0.30
N LEU A 112 -4.54 11.02 -0.79
CA LEU A 112 -4.35 9.66 -1.29
C LEU A 112 -3.57 9.71 -2.59
N PHE A 113 -2.65 8.77 -2.74
CA PHE A 113 -1.87 8.53 -3.93
C PHE A 113 -2.05 7.07 -4.30
N SER A 114 -2.43 6.81 -5.51
CA SER A 114 -2.58 5.44 -6.03
C SER A 114 -2.11 5.45 -7.47
N GLU A 115 -0.97 4.84 -7.73
CA GLU A 115 -0.37 4.91 -9.04
C GLU A 115 0.25 3.58 -9.45
N PRO A 116 -0.03 3.11 -10.68
CA PRO A 116 0.69 2.00 -11.26
C PRO A 116 2.14 2.42 -11.52
N VAL A 117 3.07 1.58 -11.07
CA VAL A 117 4.51 1.78 -11.28
C VAL A 117 5.11 0.53 -11.90
N GLN A 118 6.11 0.71 -12.76
CA GLN A 118 6.84 -0.41 -13.36
C GLN A 118 8.31 -0.33 -12.95
N VAL A 119 8.62 -0.91 -11.81
CA VAL A 119 9.97 -0.93 -11.25
C VAL A 119 10.34 -2.36 -10.88
N SER A 120 11.46 -2.85 -11.40
CA SER A 120 12.03 -4.15 -11.05
C SER A 120 13.21 -3.95 -10.09
N ALA A 121 13.05 -4.44 -8.86
CA ALA A 121 14.08 -4.39 -7.82
C ALA A 121 14.73 -5.77 -7.66
N GLY A 122 16.00 -5.89 -8.02
CA GLY A 122 16.80 -7.12 -7.83
C GLY A 122 17.22 -7.34 -6.38
N ALA A 123 17.89 -8.46 -6.14
CA ALA A 123 18.44 -8.82 -4.83
C ALA A 123 19.35 -7.71 -4.26
N GLY A 124 19.29 -7.51 -2.96
CA GLY A 124 20.09 -6.48 -2.26
C GLY A 124 19.53 -5.06 -2.36
N ARG A 125 18.55 -4.82 -3.24
CA ARG A 125 17.92 -3.51 -3.41
C ARG A 125 16.74 -3.32 -2.49
N ARG A 126 16.36 -2.07 -2.25
CA ARG A 126 15.18 -1.70 -1.44
C ARG A 126 14.35 -0.62 -2.13
N ILE A 127 13.07 -0.63 -1.83
CA ILE A 127 12.17 0.46 -2.21
C ILE A 127 12.11 1.44 -1.04
N ARG A 128 12.26 2.72 -1.33
CA ARG A 128 12.03 3.83 -0.39
C ARG A 128 10.93 4.72 -0.94
N ILE A 129 10.00 5.10 -0.09
CA ILE A 129 9.01 6.13 -0.43
C ILE A 129 9.30 7.34 0.45
N THR A 130 9.55 8.48 -0.19
CA THR A 130 9.84 9.73 0.49
C THR A 130 8.75 10.76 0.22
N VAL A 131 8.32 11.42 1.27
CA VAL A 131 7.37 12.52 1.25
C VAL A 131 8.09 13.81 1.62
N LEU A 132 7.89 14.86 0.84
CA LEU A 132 8.32 16.21 1.15
C LEU A 132 7.14 16.99 1.71
N LEU A 133 7.36 17.64 2.84
CA LEU A 133 6.39 18.47 3.56
C LEU A 133 6.91 19.91 3.61
N SER A 134 6.04 20.88 3.37
CA SER A 134 6.46 22.28 3.51
C SER A 134 6.70 22.68 4.96
N ASN A 135 5.88 22.20 5.89
CA ASN A 135 6.00 22.35 7.35
C ASN A 135 5.00 21.41 8.04
N GLY A 136 5.34 20.95 9.23
CA GLY A 136 4.38 20.28 10.13
C GLY A 136 4.66 18.80 10.40
N ALA A 137 3.62 18.11 10.84
CA ALA A 137 3.63 16.69 11.12
C ALA A 137 2.62 15.98 10.24
N ALA A 138 2.99 14.82 9.73
CA ALA A 138 2.08 13.98 8.95
C ALA A 138 2.23 12.52 9.34
N GLY A 139 1.11 11.80 9.38
CA GLY A 139 1.10 10.34 9.34
C GLY A 139 1.21 9.89 7.89
N LEU A 140 2.21 9.10 7.57
CA LEU A 140 2.39 8.48 6.26
C LEU A 140 2.14 6.98 6.36
N ARG A 141 1.29 6.47 5.47
CA ARG A 141 1.02 5.05 5.33
C ARG A 141 1.11 4.69 3.86
N CYS A 142 1.99 3.77 3.51
CA CYS A 142 2.15 3.32 2.14
C CYS A 142 2.09 1.81 2.04
N SER A 143 1.45 1.33 0.97
CA SER A 143 1.42 -0.08 0.58
C SER A 143 2.03 -0.22 -0.81
N ILE A 144 2.89 -1.20 -1.00
CA ILE A 144 3.44 -1.58 -2.30
C ILE A 144 2.91 -2.95 -2.70
N PHE A 145 2.63 -3.11 -3.99
CA PHE A 145 2.10 -4.33 -4.58
C PHE A 145 2.94 -4.72 -5.78
N GLY A 146 3.11 -6.00 -5.99
CA GLY A 146 3.87 -6.52 -7.12
C GLY A 146 3.95 -8.03 -7.14
N THR A 147 4.95 -8.54 -7.83
CA THR A 147 5.25 -9.96 -7.92
C THR A 147 6.68 -10.21 -7.47
N LEU A 148 6.86 -11.12 -6.52
CA LEU A 148 8.18 -11.56 -6.09
C LEU A 148 8.57 -12.82 -6.86
N VAL A 149 9.54 -12.68 -7.76
CA VAL A 149 10.02 -13.72 -8.67
C VAL A 149 11.25 -14.39 -8.06
N VAL A 150 11.32 -15.71 -8.14
CA VAL A 150 12.51 -16.48 -7.76
C VAL A 150 13.43 -16.57 -8.97
N LEU A 151 14.68 -16.16 -8.80
CA LEU A 151 15.71 -16.27 -9.84
C LEU A 151 16.44 -17.61 -9.73
N PRO A 152 16.88 -18.18 -10.83
CA PRO A 152 17.61 -19.44 -10.88
C PRO A 152 18.93 -19.40 -10.12
#